data_4fd076e49aae6571a15f834e981decee
#
_entry.id   4fd076e49aae6571a15f834e981decee
#
_cell.length_a   1.000
_cell.length_b   1.000
_cell.length_c   1.000
_cell.angle_alpha   90.00
_cell.angle_beta   90.00
_cell.angle_gamma   90.00
#
_symmetry.space_group_name_H-M   'P 1'
#
loop_
_entity.id
_entity.type
_entity.pdbx_description
1 polymer ?
#
loop_
_entity_poly.entity_id
_entity_poly.type
_entity_poly.pdbx_seq_one_letter_code
_entity_poly.pdbx_strand_id
1 'polypeptide(L)'
;LEIKKAEFITSMAQYGQFEGVGLPQIAVAGKSNVGKSSLINKLCNRRSLARTSQTPGKTRLINAFLLNDSFHLIDLPGYGFAKVDKQEKLRWGKMMQDYFEQSDELRHVLCLVDIRHEPTEDDKQMNLFLRQMGIPFTVIATKADKISRGARQKQLAPICRALLVQPWEIICWSSEDGTGRDQLLTLLEKVLAPEEEAPEA
;
A
#
# COMPACT_ATOMS: atom_id res chain seq x y z
N LEU A 1 7.10 -15.06 6.96
CA LEU A 1 7.33 -13.87 7.79
C LEU A 1 6.32 -13.79 8.94
N GLU A 2 6.77 -13.49 10.15
CA GLU A 2 5.93 -13.17 11.30
C GLU A 2 6.22 -11.74 11.78
N ILE A 3 5.18 -10.91 11.96
CA ILE A 3 5.34 -9.57 12.52
C ILE A 3 5.19 -9.63 14.05
N LYS A 4 6.31 -9.52 14.76
CA LYS A 4 6.38 -9.56 16.24
C LYS A 4 6.41 -8.16 16.84
N LYS A 5 7.07 -7.23 16.17
CA LYS A 5 7.25 -5.85 16.62
C LYS A 5 6.77 -4.89 15.54
N ALA A 6 6.03 -3.86 15.93
CA ALA A 6 5.60 -2.80 15.04
C ALA A 6 5.47 -1.49 15.82
N GLU A 7 6.16 -0.45 15.39
CA GLU A 7 6.24 0.85 16.04
C GLU A 7 5.99 1.96 15.03
N PHE A 8 5.22 2.98 15.44
CA PHE A 8 5.12 4.22 14.69
C PHE A 8 6.39 5.03 14.87
N ILE A 9 7.00 5.46 13.77
CA ILE A 9 8.25 6.24 13.80
C ILE A 9 7.96 7.72 13.64
N THR A 10 7.33 8.12 12.53
CA THR A 10 7.10 9.54 12.22
C THR A 10 5.98 9.75 11.20
N SER A 11 5.51 11.00 11.13
CA SER A 11 4.67 11.50 10.04
C SER A 11 5.41 12.61 9.31
N MET A 12 5.42 12.58 7.98
CA MET A 12 6.12 13.51 7.12
C MET A 12 5.15 14.28 6.23
N ALA A 13 5.33 15.59 6.14
CA ALA A 13 4.62 16.44 5.17
C ALA A 13 5.33 16.47 3.81
N GLN A 14 6.62 16.13 3.76
CA GLN A 14 7.45 16.07 2.55
C GLN A 14 8.42 14.89 2.69
N TYR A 15 8.77 14.26 1.57
CA TYR A 15 9.83 13.27 1.55
C TYR A 15 11.19 13.95 1.88
N GLY A 16 12.09 13.21 2.51
CA GLY A 16 13.38 13.77 2.98
C GLY A 16 13.38 14.19 4.45
N GLN A 17 12.23 14.20 5.12
CA GLN A 17 12.13 14.39 6.58
C GLN A 17 12.33 13.08 7.37
N PHE A 18 12.50 11.98 6.67
CA PHE A 18 12.69 10.66 7.23
C PHE A 18 13.96 10.01 6.68
N GLU A 19 14.95 9.89 7.52
CA GLU A 19 16.15 9.12 7.23
C GLU A 19 15.89 7.66 7.60
N GLY A 20 15.56 6.85 6.60
CA GLY A 20 15.16 5.44 6.76
C GLY A 20 16.29 4.49 7.15
N VAL A 21 17.43 4.99 7.59
CA VAL A 21 18.62 4.23 8.04
C VAL A 21 18.98 3.02 7.14
N GLY A 22 18.70 3.11 5.84
CA GLY A 22 19.05 2.07 4.86
C GLY A 22 18.22 0.78 4.94
N LEU A 23 17.11 0.77 5.69
CA LEU A 23 16.23 -0.39 5.76
C LEU A 23 15.25 -0.42 4.59
N PRO A 24 14.92 -1.62 4.06
CA PRO A 24 13.95 -1.76 2.97
C PRO A 24 12.61 -1.14 3.34
N GLN A 25 11.92 -0.58 2.33
CA GLN A 25 10.62 0.03 2.49
C GLN A 25 9.55 -0.69 1.66
N ILE A 26 8.39 -0.90 2.26
CA ILE A 26 7.16 -1.37 1.61
C ILE A 26 6.12 -0.25 1.72
N ALA A 27 5.70 0.29 0.59
CA ALA A 27 4.70 1.34 0.59
C ALA A 27 3.27 0.79 0.48
N VAL A 28 2.32 1.48 1.10
CA VAL A 28 0.89 1.17 1.03
C VAL A 28 0.18 2.37 0.41
N ALA A 29 -0.35 2.18 -0.78
CA ALA A 29 -1.08 3.19 -1.55
C ALA A 29 -2.55 2.78 -1.73
N GLY A 30 -3.43 3.75 -1.88
CA GLY A 30 -4.83 3.48 -2.16
C GLY A 30 -5.72 4.69 -1.90
N LYS A 31 -6.94 4.60 -2.42
CA LYS A 31 -7.96 5.63 -2.24
C LYS A 31 -8.28 5.83 -0.76
N SER A 32 -8.72 7.04 -0.42
CA SER A 32 -9.25 7.30 0.92
C SER A 32 -10.37 6.31 1.27
N ASN A 33 -10.38 5.81 2.51
CA ASN A 33 -11.33 4.82 3.03
C ASN A 33 -11.32 3.45 2.31
N VAL A 34 -10.31 3.14 1.53
CA VAL A 34 -10.14 1.82 0.91
C VAL A 34 -9.81 0.72 1.92
N GLY A 35 -9.30 1.08 3.10
CA GLY A 35 -8.94 0.15 4.16
C GLY A 35 -7.44 0.08 4.48
N LYS A 36 -6.62 1.10 4.12
CA LYS A 36 -5.17 1.12 4.38
C LYS A 36 -4.84 0.95 5.86
N SER A 37 -5.37 1.81 6.73
CA SER A 37 -5.11 1.73 8.17
C SER A 37 -5.60 0.41 8.79
N SER A 38 -6.73 -0.11 8.31
CA SER A 38 -7.24 -1.42 8.76
C SER A 38 -6.32 -2.56 8.33
N LEU A 39 -5.77 -2.51 7.11
CA LEU A 39 -4.79 -3.48 6.63
C LEU A 39 -3.53 -3.43 7.49
N ILE A 40 -2.96 -2.24 7.71
CA ILE A 40 -1.74 -2.05 8.52
C ILE A 40 -1.96 -2.60 9.93
N ASN A 41 -3.06 -2.23 10.57
CA ASN A 41 -3.38 -2.70 11.92
C ASN A 41 -3.54 -4.23 11.99
N LYS A 42 -4.24 -4.83 11.02
CA LYS A 42 -4.45 -6.28 10.95
C LYS A 42 -3.16 -7.03 10.63
N LEU A 43 -2.36 -6.51 9.70
CA LEU A 43 -1.07 -7.09 9.33
C LEU A 43 -0.14 -7.15 10.55
N CYS A 44 -0.05 -6.04 11.29
CA CYS A 44 0.79 -5.91 12.48
C CYS A 44 0.17 -6.51 13.75
N ASN A 45 -1.03 -7.07 13.68
CA ASN A 45 -1.78 -7.56 14.85
C ASN A 45 -1.89 -6.50 15.97
N ARG A 46 -2.15 -5.25 15.57
CA ARG A 46 -2.31 -4.09 16.46
C ARG A 46 -3.67 -3.43 16.22
N ARG A 47 -4.34 -2.96 17.29
CA ARG A 47 -5.68 -2.36 17.16
C ARG A 47 -5.67 -0.91 16.68
N SER A 48 -4.59 -0.17 16.92
CA SER A 48 -4.54 1.28 16.66
C SER A 48 -3.14 1.79 16.33
N LEU A 49 -2.31 0.99 15.63
CA LEU A 49 -0.99 1.41 15.16
C LEU A 49 -1.14 2.52 14.10
N ALA A 50 -1.89 2.24 13.07
CA ALA A 50 -2.29 3.23 12.07
C ALA A 50 -3.65 3.82 12.45
N ARG A 51 -3.73 5.14 12.53
CA ARG A 51 -4.99 5.84 12.85
C ARG A 51 -5.90 5.89 11.64
N THR A 52 -7.13 5.43 11.79
CA THR A 52 -8.18 5.66 10.81
C THR A 52 -8.64 7.11 10.90
N SER A 53 -8.12 8.01 10.05
CA SER A 53 -8.63 9.37 10.02
C SER A 53 -9.95 9.40 9.24
N GLN A 54 -11.03 9.69 9.94
CA GLN A 54 -12.35 9.92 9.32
C GLN A 54 -12.60 11.41 9.01
N THR A 55 -11.66 12.30 9.29
CA THR A 55 -11.87 13.73 9.17
C THR A 55 -11.33 14.25 7.83
N PRO A 56 -12.19 14.70 6.90
CA PRO A 56 -11.75 15.41 5.70
C PRO A 56 -11.04 16.72 6.08
N GLY A 57 -9.96 17.06 5.39
CA GLY A 57 -9.28 18.36 5.54
C GLY A 57 -8.09 18.41 6.49
N LYS A 58 -7.64 17.31 7.07
CA LYS A 58 -6.35 17.29 7.78
C LYS A 58 -5.19 17.10 6.78
N THR A 59 -4.06 17.76 7.06
CA THR A 59 -2.80 17.63 6.31
C THR A 59 -2.50 16.17 6.06
N ARG A 60 -2.32 15.84 4.79
CA ARG A 60 -2.02 14.47 4.36
C ARG A 60 -0.55 14.20 4.58
N LEU A 61 -0.24 13.26 5.43
CA LEU A 61 1.11 12.92 5.81
C LEU A 61 1.44 11.51 5.30
N ILE A 62 2.70 11.31 4.98
CA ILE A 62 3.30 10.00 4.86
C ILE A 62 3.61 9.52 6.26
N ASN A 63 3.14 8.32 6.65
CA ASN A 63 3.44 7.75 7.95
C ASN A 63 4.41 6.58 7.79
N ALA A 64 5.45 6.56 8.63
CA ALA A 64 6.43 5.49 8.65
C ALA A 64 6.27 4.63 9.92
N PHE A 65 6.26 3.33 9.75
CA PHE A 65 6.23 2.32 10.80
C PHE A 65 7.43 1.41 10.65
N LEU A 66 8.14 1.12 11.74
CA LEU A 66 9.22 0.14 11.78
C LEU A 66 8.66 -1.22 12.20
N LEU A 67 8.90 -2.24 11.39
CA LEU A 67 8.46 -3.60 11.63
C LEU A 67 9.65 -4.53 11.85
N ASN A 68 9.61 -5.30 12.94
CA ASN A 68 10.64 -6.26 13.32
C ASN A 68 12.06 -5.68 13.36
N ASP A 69 12.22 -4.38 13.55
CA ASP A 69 13.51 -3.66 13.46
C ASP A 69 14.27 -3.91 12.14
N SER A 70 13.57 -4.33 11.09
CA SER A 70 14.18 -4.83 9.84
C SER A 70 13.68 -4.17 8.56
N PHE A 71 12.51 -3.57 8.55
CA PHE A 71 11.98 -2.85 7.40
C PHE A 71 10.93 -1.80 7.80
N HIS A 72 10.69 -0.85 6.91
CA HIS A 72 9.65 0.16 7.10
C HIS A 72 8.41 -0.15 6.28
N LEU A 73 7.26 0.00 6.91
CA LEU A 73 5.98 0.08 6.22
C LEU A 73 5.61 1.57 6.10
N ILE A 74 5.43 2.05 4.88
CA ILE A 74 5.18 3.46 4.56
C ILE A 74 3.72 3.62 4.15
N ASP A 75 2.91 4.23 4.99
CA ASP A 75 1.51 4.56 4.70
C ASP A 75 1.44 5.88 3.93
N LEU A 76 1.22 5.78 2.63
CA LEU A 76 1.07 6.93 1.75
C LEU A 76 -0.32 7.56 1.93
N PRO A 77 -0.44 8.89 1.83
CA PRO A 77 -1.72 9.54 1.98
C PRO A 77 -2.72 9.08 0.92
N GLY A 78 -3.95 8.82 1.34
CA GLY A 78 -5.02 8.38 0.43
C GLY A 78 -5.32 9.41 -0.65
N TYR A 79 -5.69 8.96 -1.83
CA TYR A 79 -6.10 9.79 -2.97
C TYR A 79 -7.63 9.72 -3.21
N GLY A 80 -8.13 10.41 -4.25
CA GLY A 80 -9.52 10.30 -4.72
C GLY A 80 -10.54 11.06 -3.87
N PHE A 81 -10.17 12.18 -3.27
CA PHE A 81 -11.13 13.02 -2.56
C PHE A 81 -11.87 13.96 -3.52
N ALA A 82 -13.19 13.87 -3.55
CA ALA A 82 -14.05 14.69 -4.41
C ALA A 82 -14.06 16.20 -4.08
N LYS A 83 -13.60 16.60 -2.88
CA LYS A 83 -13.69 17.98 -2.36
C LYS A 83 -12.32 18.55 -1.99
N VAL A 84 -11.30 18.32 -2.79
CA VAL A 84 -9.97 18.87 -2.56
C VAL A 84 -9.70 19.95 -3.59
N ASP A 85 -9.14 21.08 -3.15
CA ASP A 85 -8.76 22.12 -4.06
C ASP A 85 -7.61 21.69 -5.00
N LYS A 86 -7.45 22.39 -6.11
CA LYS A 86 -6.46 22.06 -7.14
C LYS A 86 -5.02 22.13 -6.61
N GLN A 87 -4.74 23.07 -5.69
CA GLN A 87 -3.39 23.25 -5.14
C GLN A 87 -3.03 22.11 -4.18
N GLU A 88 -3.99 21.61 -3.42
CA GLU A 88 -3.77 20.47 -2.53
C GLU A 88 -3.54 19.17 -3.32
N LYS A 89 -4.26 18.98 -4.45
CA LYS A 89 -3.99 17.87 -5.37
C LYS A 89 -2.57 17.93 -5.95
N LEU A 90 -2.11 19.11 -6.33
CA LEU A 90 -0.76 19.30 -6.87
C LEU A 90 0.31 19.01 -5.81
N ARG A 91 0.13 19.51 -4.58
CA ARG A 91 1.04 19.21 -3.45
C ARG A 91 1.11 17.74 -3.14
N TRP A 92 -0.05 17.08 -3.13
CA TRP A 92 -0.12 15.63 -2.92
C TRP A 92 0.61 14.87 -4.04
N GLY A 93 0.34 15.21 -5.30
CA GLY A 93 0.99 14.60 -6.46
C GLY A 93 2.50 14.75 -6.41
N LYS A 94 3.00 15.96 -6.08
CA LYS A 94 4.44 16.21 -5.92
C LYS A 94 5.04 15.39 -4.79
N MET A 95 4.40 15.34 -3.63
CA MET A 95 4.88 14.54 -2.48
C MET A 95 4.99 13.05 -2.83
N MET A 96 4.02 12.51 -3.55
CA MET A 96 4.02 11.12 -4.01
C MET A 96 5.15 10.88 -5.03
N GLN A 97 5.29 11.78 -5.99
CA GLN A 97 6.36 11.72 -6.99
C GLN A 97 7.73 11.78 -6.32
N ASP A 98 7.96 12.76 -5.45
CA ASP A 98 9.21 12.91 -4.72
C ASP A 98 9.55 11.64 -3.92
N TYR A 99 8.55 11.01 -3.27
CA TYR A 99 8.75 9.76 -2.56
C TYR A 99 9.20 8.63 -3.49
N PHE A 100 8.49 8.41 -4.59
CA PHE A 100 8.79 7.31 -5.50
C PHE A 100 10.09 7.50 -6.28
N GLU A 101 10.49 8.75 -6.56
CA GLU A 101 11.73 9.06 -7.29
C GLU A 101 12.98 9.04 -6.40
N GLN A 102 12.84 9.33 -5.11
CA GLN A 102 13.98 9.53 -4.20
C GLN A 102 14.17 8.41 -3.17
N SER A 103 13.24 7.47 -3.05
CA SER A 103 13.37 6.37 -2.09
C SER A 103 14.14 5.21 -2.70
N ASP A 104 15.45 5.16 -2.46
CA ASP A 104 16.32 4.07 -2.88
C ASP A 104 16.01 2.75 -2.14
N GLU A 105 15.41 2.85 -0.94
CA GLU A 105 15.04 1.70 -0.11
C GLU A 105 13.68 1.08 -0.48
N LEU A 106 12.91 1.70 -1.36
CA LEU A 106 11.61 1.18 -1.78
C LEU A 106 11.76 -0.12 -2.56
N ARG A 107 11.20 -1.20 -2.01
CA ARG A 107 11.23 -2.53 -2.64
C ARG A 107 9.91 -2.90 -3.31
N HIS A 108 8.79 -2.44 -2.77
CA HIS A 108 7.47 -2.86 -3.27
C HIS A 108 6.36 -1.91 -2.85
N VAL A 109 5.29 -1.86 -3.64
CA VAL A 109 4.08 -1.08 -3.33
C VAL A 109 2.86 -2.00 -3.24
N LEU A 110 2.12 -1.90 -2.15
CA LEU A 110 0.82 -2.53 -1.99
C LEU A 110 -0.26 -1.55 -2.45
N CYS A 111 -0.88 -1.82 -3.60
CA CYS A 111 -1.92 -0.98 -4.20
C CYS A 111 -3.30 -1.47 -3.78
N LEU A 112 -3.98 -0.77 -2.88
CA LEU A 112 -5.26 -1.18 -2.33
C LEU A 112 -6.43 -0.68 -3.18
N VAL A 113 -7.34 -1.59 -3.52
CA VAL A 113 -8.63 -1.30 -4.17
C VAL A 113 -9.75 -2.00 -3.41
N ASP A 114 -10.95 -1.44 -3.43
CA ASP A 114 -12.13 -2.08 -2.82
C ASP A 114 -12.69 -3.14 -3.77
N ILE A 115 -12.72 -4.41 -3.35
CA ILE A 115 -13.15 -5.54 -4.21
C ILE A 115 -14.58 -5.40 -4.74
N ARG A 116 -15.42 -4.56 -4.10
CA ARG A 116 -16.83 -4.38 -4.46
C ARG A 116 -17.05 -3.44 -5.66
N HIS A 117 -16.02 -2.71 -6.08
CA HIS A 117 -16.13 -1.65 -7.08
C HIS A 117 -15.07 -1.80 -8.16
N GLU A 118 -15.34 -1.25 -9.33
CA GLU A 118 -14.29 -1.06 -10.33
C GLU A 118 -13.27 -0.05 -9.83
N PRO A 119 -11.95 -0.25 -10.16
CA PRO A 119 -10.93 0.74 -9.88
C PRO A 119 -11.26 2.11 -10.49
N THR A 120 -11.01 3.16 -9.72
CA THR A 120 -11.21 4.55 -10.16
C THR A 120 -10.10 4.98 -11.13
N GLU A 121 -10.29 6.13 -11.79
CA GLU A 121 -9.23 6.71 -12.62
C GLU A 121 -7.96 7.00 -11.84
N ASP A 122 -8.08 7.42 -10.57
CA ASP A 122 -6.91 7.62 -9.70
C ASP A 122 -6.18 6.30 -9.41
N ASP A 123 -6.90 5.18 -9.24
CA ASP A 123 -6.29 3.85 -9.08
C ASP A 123 -5.55 3.42 -10.35
N LYS A 124 -6.13 3.65 -11.52
CA LYS A 124 -5.51 3.35 -12.82
C LYS A 124 -4.26 4.21 -13.04
N GLN A 125 -4.33 5.51 -12.75
CA GLN A 125 -3.21 6.43 -12.86
C GLN A 125 -2.05 6.02 -11.94
N MET A 126 -2.32 5.67 -10.68
CA MET A 126 -1.30 5.19 -9.75
C MET A 126 -0.62 3.92 -10.29
N ASN A 127 -1.41 2.96 -10.78
CA ASN A 127 -0.89 1.72 -11.34
C ASN A 127 -0.01 1.96 -12.58
N LEU A 128 -0.48 2.83 -13.48
CA LEU A 128 0.28 3.21 -14.67
C LEU A 128 1.60 3.91 -14.31
N PHE A 129 1.56 4.82 -13.34
CA PHE A 129 2.75 5.53 -12.85
C PHE A 129 3.80 4.55 -12.30
N LEU A 130 3.40 3.61 -11.44
CA LEU A 130 4.31 2.60 -10.89
C LEU A 130 4.94 1.74 -11.98
N ARG A 131 4.16 1.36 -13.03
CA ARG A 131 4.70 0.62 -14.18
C ARG A 131 5.72 1.45 -14.96
N GLN A 132 5.43 2.72 -15.21
CA GLN A 132 6.35 3.63 -15.93
C GLN A 132 7.66 3.83 -15.19
N MET A 133 7.59 3.88 -13.86
CA MET A 133 8.76 3.99 -12.99
C MET A 133 9.51 2.66 -12.77
N GLY A 134 8.96 1.54 -13.27
CA GLY A 134 9.53 0.19 -13.02
C GLY A 134 9.45 -0.25 -11.56
N ILE A 135 8.55 0.33 -10.77
CA ILE A 135 8.40 0.01 -9.34
C ILE A 135 7.53 -1.24 -9.19
N PRO A 136 8.03 -2.32 -8.54
CA PRO A 136 7.24 -3.52 -8.29
C PRO A 136 6.03 -3.22 -7.39
N PHE A 137 4.87 -3.79 -7.73
CA PHE A 137 3.67 -3.63 -6.91
C PHE A 137 2.79 -4.87 -6.94
N THR A 138 1.90 -4.98 -5.94
CA THR A 138 0.85 -6.00 -5.87
C THR A 138 -0.48 -5.33 -5.56
N VAL A 139 -1.52 -5.74 -6.27
CA VAL A 139 -2.88 -5.26 -6.02
C VAL A 139 -3.49 -6.02 -4.85
N ILE A 140 -3.99 -5.29 -3.86
CA ILE A 140 -4.68 -5.83 -2.71
C ILE A 140 -6.16 -5.48 -2.80
N ALA A 141 -7.02 -6.47 -3.11
CA ALA A 141 -8.46 -6.29 -3.18
C ALA A 141 -9.07 -6.40 -1.77
N THR A 142 -9.29 -5.24 -1.14
CA THR A 142 -9.76 -5.14 0.25
C THR A 142 -11.25 -5.41 0.41
N LYS A 143 -11.68 -5.61 1.67
CA LYS A 143 -13.10 -5.83 2.06
C LYS A 143 -13.69 -7.10 1.45
N ALA A 144 -12.86 -8.14 1.30
CA ALA A 144 -13.28 -9.43 0.75
C ALA A 144 -14.35 -10.15 1.58
N ASP A 145 -14.50 -9.79 2.87
CA ASP A 145 -15.58 -10.24 3.74
C ASP A 145 -16.97 -9.74 3.32
N LYS A 146 -17.04 -8.62 2.58
CA LYS A 146 -18.30 -8.01 2.14
C LYS A 146 -18.93 -8.71 0.94
N ILE A 147 -18.27 -9.70 0.36
CA ILE A 147 -18.77 -10.52 -0.75
C ILE A 147 -18.54 -12.00 -0.47
N SER A 148 -19.41 -12.85 -1.03
CA SER A 148 -19.26 -14.30 -0.88
C SER A 148 -17.98 -14.81 -1.58
N ARG A 149 -17.41 -15.91 -1.09
CA ARG A 149 -16.22 -16.52 -1.69
C ARG A 149 -16.43 -16.84 -3.18
N GLY A 150 -17.62 -17.34 -3.53
CA GLY A 150 -17.95 -17.65 -4.95
C GLY A 150 -18.05 -16.40 -5.84
N ALA A 151 -18.40 -15.24 -5.28
CA ALA A 151 -18.49 -13.99 -6.05
C ALA A 151 -17.12 -13.31 -6.24
N ARG A 152 -16.10 -13.65 -5.43
CA ARG A 152 -14.79 -12.98 -5.46
C ARG A 152 -14.15 -13.06 -6.86
N GLN A 153 -14.12 -14.22 -7.47
CA GLN A 153 -13.51 -14.40 -8.79
C GLN A 153 -14.20 -13.57 -9.88
N LYS A 154 -15.52 -13.47 -9.82
CA LYS A 154 -16.29 -12.60 -10.72
C LYS A 154 -15.97 -11.13 -10.52
N GLN A 155 -15.79 -10.69 -9.28
CA GLN A 155 -15.43 -9.31 -8.93
C GLN A 155 -13.98 -8.95 -9.25
N LEU A 156 -13.07 -9.92 -9.31
CA LEU A 156 -11.69 -9.67 -9.75
C LEU A 156 -11.59 -9.33 -11.22
N ALA A 157 -12.48 -9.85 -12.08
CA ALA A 157 -12.39 -9.65 -13.53
C ALA A 157 -12.40 -8.16 -13.96
N PRO A 158 -13.29 -7.27 -13.46
CA PRO A 158 -13.21 -5.84 -13.74
C PRO A 158 -11.92 -5.19 -13.20
N ILE A 159 -11.45 -5.60 -12.03
CA ILE A 159 -10.21 -5.10 -11.45
C ILE A 159 -9.01 -5.47 -12.33
N CYS A 160 -8.93 -6.73 -12.76
CA CYS A 160 -7.89 -7.21 -13.68
C CYS A 160 -7.85 -6.41 -14.99
N ARG A 161 -9.00 -6.18 -15.60
CA ARG A 161 -9.08 -5.40 -16.84
C ARG A 161 -8.68 -3.94 -16.64
N ALA A 162 -9.15 -3.32 -15.56
CA ALA A 162 -8.89 -1.91 -15.30
C ALA A 162 -7.42 -1.62 -14.95
N LEU A 163 -6.77 -2.54 -14.23
CA LEU A 163 -5.39 -2.39 -13.75
C LEU A 163 -4.37 -3.18 -14.57
N LEU A 164 -4.80 -3.90 -15.62
CA LEU A 164 -3.94 -4.72 -16.50
C LEU A 164 -3.10 -5.73 -15.70
N VAL A 165 -3.74 -6.40 -14.74
CA VAL A 165 -3.14 -7.46 -13.91
C VAL A 165 -3.90 -8.76 -14.06
N GLN A 166 -3.25 -9.87 -13.71
CA GLN A 166 -3.87 -11.19 -13.74
C GLN A 166 -4.50 -11.53 -12.39
N PRO A 167 -5.50 -12.42 -12.30
CA PRO A 167 -6.16 -12.78 -11.05
C PRO A 167 -5.21 -13.30 -9.96
N TRP A 168 -4.13 -13.98 -10.35
CA TRP A 168 -3.12 -14.51 -9.41
C TRP A 168 -2.12 -13.46 -8.90
N GLU A 169 -2.10 -12.26 -9.50
CA GLU A 169 -1.32 -11.10 -9.04
C GLU A 169 -2.10 -10.26 -8.01
N ILE A 170 -3.34 -10.66 -7.68
CA ILE A 170 -4.19 -9.95 -6.73
C ILE A 170 -4.32 -10.77 -5.45
N ILE A 171 -4.08 -10.14 -4.31
CA ILE A 171 -4.40 -10.71 -3.00
C ILE A 171 -5.77 -10.19 -2.54
N CYS A 172 -6.74 -11.09 -2.38
CA CYS A 172 -8.00 -10.75 -1.71
C CYS A 172 -7.74 -10.59 -0.21
N TRP A 173 -8.16 -9.46 0.34
CA TRP A 173 -7.87 -9.11 1.73
C TRP A 173 -9.13 -8.77 2.53
N SER A 174 -9.18 -9.27 3.77
CA SER A 174 -10.13 -8.82 4.78
C SER A 174 -9.43 -8.56 6.11
N SER A 175 -9.59 -7.36 6.65
CA SER A 175 -9.13 -7.03 8.00
C SER A 175 -10.03 -7.62 9.09
N GLU A 176 -11.25 -8.04 8.75
CA GLU A 176 -12.21 -8.64 9.68
C GLU A 176 -11.87 -10.11 9.97
N ASP A 177 -11.87 -10.92 8.93
CA ASP A 177 -11.69 -12.38 9.06
C ASP A 177 -10.24 -12.86 8.81
N GLY A 178 -9.32 -11.97 8.40
CA GLY A 178 -7.92 -12.29 8.14
C GLY A 178 -7.66 -12.96 6.78
N THR A 179 -8.65 -13.00 5.88
CA THR A 179 -8.45 -13.48 4.50
C THR A 179 -7.26 -12.76 3.87
N GLY A 180 -6.35 -13.51 3.24
CA GLY A 180 -5.20 -12.98 2.51
C GLY A 180 -3.98 -12.64 3.37
N ARG A 181 -4.07 -12.72 4.71
CA ARG A 181 -2.95 -12.34 5.59
C ARG A 181 -1.71 -13.20 5.35
N ASP A 182 -1.85 -14.50 5.26
CA ASP A 182 -0.72 -15.40 5.05
C ASP A 182 -0.10 -15.20 3.66
N GLN A 183 -0.92 -14.96 2.63
CA GLN A 183 -0.43 -14.63 1.28
C GLN A 183 0.37 -13.33 1.28
N LEU A 184 -0.09 -12.30 1.98
CA LEU A 184 0.62 -11.03 2.09
C LEU A 184 1.93 -11.20 2.86
N LEU A 185 1.95 -11.95 3.97
CA LEU A 185 3.18 -12.22 4.72
C LEU A 185 4.21 -13.00 3.90
N THR A 186 3.77 -13.95 3.08
CA THR A 186 4.64 -14.70 2.15
C THR A 186 5.20 -13.77 1.06
N LEU A 187 4.38 -12.87 0.51
CA LEU A 187 4.85 -11.86 -0.44
C LEU A 187 5.93 -10.98 0.19
N LEU A 188 5.67 -10.45 1.39
CA LEU A 188 6.62 -9.57 2.08
C LEU A 188 7.93 -10.29 2.39
N GLU A 189 7.88 -11.55 2.80
CA GLU A 189 9.08 -12.36 3.03
C GLU A 189 9.94 -12.49 1.77
N LYS A 190 9.30 -12.75 0.63
CA LYS A 190 9.99 -12.83 -0.67
C LYS A 190 10.60 -11.50 -1.09
N VAL A 191 9.86 -10.40 -0.93
CA VAL A 191 10.30 -9.06 -1.36
C VAL A 191 11.42 -8.51 -0.48
N LEU A 192 11.41 -8.87 0.80
CA LEU A 192 12.40 -8.43 1.79
C LEU A 192 13.61 -9.36 1.90
N ALA A 193 13.60 -10.51 1.19
CA ALA A 193 14.78 -11.37 1.11
C ALA A 193 15.96 -10.58 0.52
N PRO A 194 17.18 -10.77 1.04
CA PRO A 194 18.37 -10.21 0.41
C PRO A 194 18.41 -10.61 -1.07
N GLU A 195 18.79 -9.68 -1.94
CA GLU A 195 19.11 -10.04 -3.33
C GLU A 195 20.24 -11.07 -3.27
N GLU A 196 20.01 -12.27 -3.82
CA GLU A 196 21.10 -13.21 -4.01
C GLU A 196 22.13 -12.53 -4.93
N GLU A 197 23.32 -12.26 -4.40
CA GLU A 197 24.43 -11.77 -5.22
C GLU A 197 24.57 -12.75 -6.39
N ALA A 198 24.32 -12.25 -7.61
CA ALA A 198 24.56 -13.06 -8.80
C ALA A 198 26.04 -13.49 -8.74
N PRO A 199 26.36 -14.79 -8.91
CA PRO A 199 27.73 -15.22 -8.88
C PRO A 199 28.54 -14.41 -9.91
N GLU A 200 29.57 -13.73 -9.45
CA GLU A 200 30.52 -13.04 -10.33
C GLU A 200 31.01 -14.04 -11.40
N ALA A 201 30.76 -13.71 -12.66
CA ALA A 201 31.12 -14.52 -13.81
C ALA A 201 32.61 -14.33 -14.19
#